data_52f38ad3dedb80cb76b2a96eb34e8e94
#
_entry.id   52f38ad3dedb80cb76b2a96eb34e8e94
#
_cell.length_a   1.000
_cell.length_b   1.000
_cell.length_c   1.000
_cell.angle_alpha   90.00
_cell.angle_beta   90.00
_cell.angle_gamma   90.00
#
_symmetry.space_group_name_H-M   'P 1'
#
loop_
_entity.id
_entity.type
_entity.pdbx_description
1 polymer ?
#
loop_
_entity_poly.entity_id
_entity_poly.type
_entity_poly.pdbx_seq_one_letter_code
_entity_poly.pdbx_strand_id
1 'polypeptide(L)'
;CYLTFDDGPSDNTLLILEILRKYGIKATFFVINSEKLDYVKNIYEAGHTVGLHSATHNYGEIYKSTQAYLDDLKVISDRVESIIGIAPKVMRFPGGSSNSVSRKYCAGVMSSLTRAVEELGYSYYDWNVSSGDALSETPSFTYIRNNVLKGARDKNSACVLMHDSDTKTTTVKALPEIIEGLMKMGYSFEPITPEAYGYHHNTLN
;
A
#
# COMPACT_ATOMS: atom_id res chain seq x y z
N CYS A 1 -4.00 7.18 -12.33
CA CYS A 1 -2.88 6.53 -11.64
C CYS A 1 -3.08 6.60 -10.15
N TYR A 2 -2.88 5.47 -9.47
CA TYR A 2 -2.89 5.37 -8.01
C TYR A 2 -1.44 5.19 -7.53
N LEU A 3 -0.89 6.18 -6.84
CA LEU A 3 0.38 6.02 -6.12
C LEU A 3 0.06 5.42 -4.76
N THR A 4 0.71 4.31 -4.42
CA THR A 4 0.46 3.61 -3.16
C THR A 4 1.75 3.34 -2.41
N PHE A 5 1.70 3.45 -1.09
CA PHE A 5 2.83 3.29 -0.18
C PHE A 5 2.44 2.31 0.93
N ASP A 6 3.25 1.27 1.12
CA ASP A 6 3.05 0.22 2.12
C ASP A 6 4.07 0.34 3.26
N ASP A 7 3.79 -0.29 4.40
CA ASP A 7 4.68 -0.45 5.57
C ASP A 7 4.98 0.82 6.39
N GLY A 8 4.33 1.92 6.10
CA GLY A 8 4.34 3.11 6.95
C GLY A 8 3.30 3.06 8.08
N PRO A 9 3.13 4.17 8.83
CA PRO A 9 3.86 5.42 8.63
C PRO A 9 5.25 5.45 9.27
N SER A 10 6.10 6.30 8.69
CA SER A 10 7.45 6.60 9.17
C SER A 10 7.79 8.10 8.94
N ASP A 11 9.01 8.54 9.22
CA ASP A 11 9.44 9.91 8.88
C ASP A 11 9.43 10.14 7.36
N ASN A 12 9.65 9.08 6.55
CA ASN A 12 9.51 9.17 5.10
C ASN A 12 8.08 9.50 4.67
N THR A 13 7.07 9.08 5.42
CA THR A 13 5.67 9.42 5.15
C THR A 13 5.46 10.92 5.12
N LEU A 14 6.00 11.66 6.10
CA LEU A 14 5.87 13.13 6.15
C LEU A 14 6.56 13.81 4.96
N LEU A 15 7.73 13.31 4.55
CA LEU A 15 8.45 13.81 3.37
C LEU A 15 7.66 13.55 2.08
N ILE A 16 7.05 12.36 1.97
CA ILE A 16 6.19 12.00 0.83
C ILE A 16 4.95 12.91 0.79
N LEU A 17 4.29 13.15 1.93
CA LEU A 17 3.15 14.06 2.01
C LEU A 17 3.52 15.47 1.55
N GLU A 18 4.70 15.97 1.91
CA GLU A 18 5.18 17.28 1.45
C GLU A 18 5.38 17.31 -0.08
N ILE A 19 5.96 16.24 -0.66
CA ILE A 19 6.12 16.13 -2.12
C ILE A 19 4.75 16.09 -2.79
N LEU A 20 3.83 15.22 -2.36
CA LEU A 20 2.49 15.11 -2.93
C LEU A 20 1.73 16.43 -2.88
N ARG A 21 1.87 17.18 -1.76
CA ARG A 21 1.28 18.52 -1.61
C ARG A 21 1.83 19.51 -2.65
N LYS A 22 3.13 19.48 -2.93
CA LYS A 22 3.77 20.37 -3.95
C LYS A 22 3.21 20.12 -5.35
N TYR A 23 2.89 18.89 -5.67
CA TYR A 23 2.31 18.53 -6.98
C TYR A 23 0.76 18.60 -6.99
N GLY A 24 0.11 18.86 -5.86
CA GLY A 24 -1.35 18.94 -5.75
C GLY A 24 -2.06 17.61 -5.97
N ILE A 25 -1.42 16.48 -5.72
CA ILE A 25 -1.94 15.13 -5.97
C ILE A 25 -2.21 14.36 -4.68
N LYS A 26 -3.08 13.36 -4.78
CA LYS A 26 -3.43 12.48 -3.66
C LYS A 26 -2.96 11.06 -3.93
N ALA A 27 -2.74 10.30 -2.85
CA ALA A 27 -2.21 8.95 -2.86
C ALA A 27 -2.91 8.07 -1.80
N THR A 28 -2.52 6.81 -1.72
CA THR A 28 -3.01 5.86 -0.73
C THR A 28 -1.85 5.29 0.07
N PHE A 29 -2.02 5.20 1.39
CA PHE A 29 -1.03 4.65 2.32
C PHE A 29 -1.62 3.43 3.03
N PHE A 30 -1.03 2.26 2.82
CA PHE A 30 -1.41 1.02 3.50
C PHE A 30 -0.54 0.85 4.74
N VAL A 31 -1.11 1.16 5.89
CA VAL A 31 -0.37 1.35 7.13
C VAL A 31 -0.25 0.10 7.98
N ILE A 32 0.85 -0.02 8.71
CA ILE A 32 1.08 -1.02 9.76
C ILE A 32 1.08 -0.35 11.14
N ASN A 33 1.09 -1.16 12.20
CA ASN A 33 1.17 -0.68 13.56
C ASN A 33 2.60 -0.27 13.95
N SER A 34 3.09 0.82 13.34
CA SER A 34 4.41 1.38 13.67
C SER A 34 4.37 2.25 14.94
N GLU A 35 5.54 2.59 15.48
CA GLU A 35 5.67 3.56 16.58
C GLU A 35 5.16 4.96 16.19
N LYS A 36 5.11 5.25 14.88
CA LYS A 36 4.66 6.54 14.32
C LYS A 36 3.24 6.48 13.76
N LEU A 37 2.43 5.51 14.20
CA LEU A 37 1.06 5.33 13.69
C LEU A 37 0.22 6.61 13.78
N ASP A 38 0.48 7.50 14.72
CA ASP A 38 -0.20 8.79 14.85
C ASP A 38 -0.10 9.68 13.59
N TYR A 39 0.89 9.43 12.71
CA TYR A 39 1.01 10.13 11.43
C TYR A 39 -0.12 9.79 10.44
N VAL A 40 -0.96 8.77 10.72
CA VAL A 40 -2.17 8.53 9.93
C VAL A 40 -3.11 9.73 9.94
N LYS A 41 -3.07 10.55 11.02
CA LYS A 41 -3.80 11.81 11.09
C LYS A 41 -3.34 12.78 10.00
N ASN A 42 -2.03 12.93 9.81
CA ASN A 42 -1.46 13.79 8.77
C ASN A 42 -1.86 13.31 7.36
N ILE A 43 -1.84 11.97 7.12
CA ILE A 43 -2.27 11.37 5.87
C ILE A 43 -3.73 11.72 5.59
N TYR A 44 -4.59 11.49 6.58
CA TYR A 44 -6.05 11.70 6.47
C TYR A 44 -6.42 13.17 6.28
N GLU A 45 -5.91 14.07 7.13
CA GLU A 45 -6.18 15.51 7.06
C GLU A 45 -5.67 16.14 5.76
N ALA A 46 -4.61 15.59 5.17
CA ALA A 46 -4.13 16.01 3.86
C ALA A 46 -4.99 15.48 2.69
N GLY A 47 -6.06 14.70 2.96
CA GLY A 47 -7.01 14.19 1.95
C GLY A 47 -6.47 13.00 1.16
N HIS A 48 -5.53 12.24 1.70
CA HIS A 48 -5.09 10.96 1.17
C HIS A 48 -5.93 9.82 1.74
N THR A 49 -5.94 8.66 1.09
CA THR A 49 -6.57 7.47 1.64
C THR A 49 -5.63 6.78 2.63
N VAL A 50 -6.13 6.53 3.84
CA VAL A 50 -5.53 5.60 4.79
C VAL A 50 -6.14 4.23 4.53
N GLY A 51 -5.32 3.28 4.10
CA GLY A 51 -5.67 1.87 3.95
C GLY A 51 -4.99 1.02 5.03
N LEU A 52 -5.47 -0.18 5.25
CA LEU A 52 -4.93 -1.13 6.21
C LEU A 52 -3.98 -2.11 5.53
N HIS A 53 -2.83 -2.40 6.14
CA HIS A 53 -1.92 -3.42 5.65
C HIS A 53 -1.87 -4.63 6.59
N SER A 54 -1.48 -4.42 7.83
CA SER A 54 -1.40 -5.41 8.90
C SER A 54 -1.05 -4.70 10.20
N ALA A 55 -1.34 -5.28 11.36
CA ALA A 55 -0.81 -4.77 12.61
C ALA A 55 0.66 -5.19 12.79
N THR A 56 0.97 -6.45 12.58
CA THR A 56 2.30 -7.02 12.89
C THR A 56 3.22 -7.17 11.70
N HIS A 57 2.68 -7.30 10.49
CA HIS A 57 3.38 -7.67 9.24
C HIS A 57 4.22 -8.95 9.38
N ASN A 58 3.93 -9.79 10.37
CA ASN A 58 4.63 -11.05 10.60
C ASN A 58 3.90 -12.19 9.87
N TYR A 59 4.44 -12.64 8.74
CA TYR A 59 3.83 -13.68 7.89
C TYR A 59 3.51 -14.97 8.65
N GLY A 60 4.37 -15.39 9.58
CA GLY A 60 4.15 -16.59 10.39
C GLY A 60 2.96 -16.47 11.34
N GLU A 61 2.66 -15.27 11.79
CA GLU A 61 1.53 -14.98 12.67
C GLU A 61 0.26 -14.73 11.88
N ILE A 62 0.31 -13.87 10.87
CA ILE A 62 -0.90 -13.45 10.14
C ILE A 62 -1.43 -14.52 9.19
N TYR A 63 -0.57 -15.33 8.58
CA TYR A 63 -0.99 -16.34 7.59
C TYR A 63 -1.11 -17.76 8.16
N LYS A 64 -1.05 -17.94 9.48
CA LYS A 64 -1.26 -19.25 10.10
C LYS A 64 -2.72 -19.74 10.03
N SER A 65 -3.68 -18.83 9.88
CA SER A 65 -5.10 -19.12 9.62
C SER A 65 -5.82 -17.87 9.15
N THR A 66 -7.01 -18.04 8.55
CA THR A 66 -7.90 -16.93 8.20
C THR A 66 -8.24 -16.08 9.42
N GLN A 67 -8.58 -16.70 10.55
CA GLN A 67 -8.91 -15.97 11.79
C GLN A 67 -7.75 -15.15 12.31
N ALA A 68 -6.52 -15.69 12.29
CA ALA A 68 -5.34 -14.97 12.75
C ALA A 68 -5.08 -13.67 11.93
N TYR A 69 -5.32 -13.73 10.62
CA TYR A 69 -5.22 -12.54 9.78
C TYR A 69 -6.32 -11.51 10.12
N LEU A 70 -7.56 -11.96 10.28
CA LEU A 70 -8.68 -11.08 10.59
C LEU A 70 -8.52 -10.42 11.97
N ASP A 71 -7.98 -11.13 12.95
CA ASP A 71 -7.67 -10.58 14.26
C ASP A 71 -6.58 -9.49 14.16
N ASP A 72 -5.51 -9.74 13.42
CA ASP A 72 -4.44 -8.78 13.15
C ASP A 72 -4.97 -7.53 12.40
N LEU A 73 -5.80 -7.73 11.37
CA LEU A 73 -6.43 -6.65 10.61
C LEU A 73 -7.35 -5.80 11.50
N LYS A 74 -8.09 -6.44 12.40
CA LYS A 74 -8.96 -5.74 13.37
C LYS A 74 -8.14 -4.86 14.30
N VAL A 75 -7.00 -5.32 14.79
CA VAL A 75 -6.12 -4.54 15.68
C VAL A 75 -5.70 -3.23 15.01
N ILE A 76 -5.21 -3.27 13.76
CA ILE A 76 -4.79 -2.05 13.06
C ILE A 76 -6.00 -1.17 12.71
N SER A 77 -7.14 -1.77 12.34
CA SER A 77 -8.38 -1.03 12.04
C SER A 77 -8.86 -0.23 13.24
N ASP A 78 -8.98 -0.87 14.42
CA ASP A 78 -9.43 -0.22 15.66
C ASP A 78 -8.47 0.91 16.06
N ARG A 79 -7.16 0.72 15.90
CA ARG A 79 -6.17 1.75 16.23
C ARG A 79 -6.24 2.95 15.28
N VAL A 80 -6.35 2.72 13.98
CA VAL A 80 -6.49 3.80 13.00
C VAL A 80 -7.80 4.54 13.24
N GLU A 81 -8.91 3.83 13.47
CA GLU A 81 -10.20 4.44 13.79
C GLU A 81 -10.12 5.32 15.05
N SER A 82 -9.41 4.89 16.08
CA SER A 82 -9.23 5.68 17.29
C SER A 82 -8.50 7.01 17.06
N ILE A 83 -7.67 7.11 16.00
CA ILE A 83 -6.88 8.31 15.68
C ILE A 83 -7.64 9.24 14.74
N ILE A 84 -8.28 8.70 13.69
CA ILE A 84 -8.90 9.52 12.64
C ILE A 84 -10.44 9.53 12.69
N GLY A 85 -11.06 8.78 13.61
CA GLY A 85 -12.51 8.77 13.83
C GLY A 85 -13.33 7.97 12.83
N ILE A 86 -12.69 7.31 11.86
CA ILE A 86 -13.35 6.43 10.88
C ILE A 86 -12.56 5.14 10.68
N ALA A 87 -13.27 4.00 10.54
CA ALA A 87 -12.65 2.72 10.21
C ALA A 87 -12.36 2.64 8.71
N PRO A 88 -11.08 2.49 8.29
CA PRO A 88 -10.76 2.33 6.87
C PRO A 88 -11.41 1.08 6.27
N LYS A 89 -11.84 1.18 5.00
CA LYS A 89 -12.44 0.06 4.26
C LYS A 89 -11.57 -0.42 3.10
N VAL A 90 -10.47 0.26 2.83
CA VAL A 90 -9.47 -0.12 1.83
C VAL A 90 -8.32 -0.84 2.52
N MET A 91 -7.87 -1.94 1.93
CA MET A 91 -6.75 -2.70 2.48
C MET A 91 -5.85 -3.29 1.40
N ARG A 92 -4.67 -3.74 1.80
CA ARG A 92 -3.73 -4.53 0.98
C ARG A 92 -3.13 -5.64 1.84
N PHE A 93 -3.11 -6.85 1.28
CA PHE A 93 -2.44 -7.98 1.94
C PHE A 93 -0.92 -7.83 1.92
N PRO A 94 -0.19 -8.11 3.03
CA PRO A 94 1.25 -8.26 3.01
C PRO A 94 1.73 -9.24 1.92
N GLY A 95 2.50 -8.74 0.95
CA GLY A 95 2.93 -9.50 -0.23
C GLY A 95 1.87 -9.66 -1.33
N GLY A 96 0.70 -9.03 -1.20
CA GLY A 96 -0.40 -9.07 -2.17
C GLY A 96 -1.25 -10.35 -2.10
N SER A 97 -2.39 -10.33 -2.80
CA SER A 97 -3.32 -11.48 -2.83
C SER A 97 -2.73 -12.71 -3.54
N SER A 98 -1.73 -12.55 -4.40
CA SER A 98 -0.98 -13.63 -5.06
C SER A 98 0.18 -14.19 -4.22
N ASN A 99 0.30 -13.77 -2.96
CA ASN A 99 1.37 -14.20 -2.07
C ASN A 99 1.44 -15.73 -1.94
N SER A 100 2.51 -16.33 -2.41
CA SER A 100 2.76 -17.78 -2.31
C SER A 100 3.52 -18.16 -1.03
N VAL A 101 4.15 -17.21 -0.33
CA VAL A 101 4.89 -17.46 0.92
C VAL A 101 3.94 -17.90 2.02
N SER A 102 2.71 -17.40 2.03
CA SER A 102 1.65 -17.77 2.96
C SER A 102 1.34 -19.28 2.98
N ARG A 103 1.57 -19.98 1.84
CA ARG A 103 1.40 -21.45 1.74
C ARG A 103 2.27 -22.22 2.73
N LYS A 104 3.42 -21.68 3.14
CA LYS A 104 4.30 -22.30 4.15
C LYS A 104 3.64 -22.39 5.52
N TYR A 105 2.68 -21.53 5.80
CA TYR A 105 2.00 -21.43 7.07
C TYR A 105 0.59 -22.05 7.03
N CYS A 106 -0.16 -21.82 5.95
CA CYS A 106 -1.47 -22.42 5.76
C CYS A 106 -1.80 -22.49 4.26
N ALA A 107 -1.95 -23.73 3.74
CA ALA A 107 -2.35 -23.94 2.35
C ALA A 107 -3.80 -23.46 2.13
N GLY A 108 -4.06 -22.74 1.03
CA GLY A 108 -5.37 -22.20 0.68
C GLY A 108 -5.79 -20.95 1.46
N VAL A 109 -4.93 -20.42 2.33
CA VAL A 109 -5.28 -19.28 3.19
C VAL A 109 -5.62 -18.02 2.40
N MET A 110 -4.92 -17.72 1.31
CA MET A 110 -5.20 -16.50 0.54
C MET A 110 -6.56 -16.58 -0.16
N SER A 111 -6.92 -17.74 -0.70
CA SER A 111 -8.25 -17.96 -1.31
C SER A 111 -9.40 -17.82 -0.31
N SER A 112 -9.15 -18.15 0.96
CA SER A 112 -10.12 -17.94 2.04
C SER A 112 -10.17 -16.49 2.49
N LEU A 113 -8.99 -15.84 2.58
CA LEU A 113 -8.87 -14.45 3.05
C LEU A 113 -9.49 -13.46 2.09
N THR A 114 -9.27 -13.59 0.77
CA THR A 114 -9.86 -12.68 -0.21
C THR A 114 -11.38 -12.61 -0.08
N ARG A 115 -12.04 -13.74 0.11
CA ARG A 115 -13.50 -13.80 0.36
C ARG A 115 -13.88 -13.24 1.73
N ALA A 116 -13.16 -13.64 2.78
CA ALA A 116 -13.50 -13.24 4.14
C ALA A 116 -13.41 -11.72 4.35
N VAL A 117 -12.42 -11.04 3.77
CA VAL A 117 -12.30 -9.58 3.90
C VAL A 117 -13.40 -8.86 3.13
N GLU A 118 -13.80 -9.36 1.95
CA GLU A 118 -14.92 -8.81 1.17
C GLU A 118 -16.26 -8.98 1.91
N GLU A 119 -16.51 -10.16 2.53
CA GLU A 119 -17.69 -10.41 3.37
C GLU A 119 -17.77 -9.47 4.58
N LEU A 120 -16.62 -9.01 5.09
CA LEU A 120 -16.53 -8.00 6.15
C LEU A 120 -16.63 -6.55 5.64
N GLY A 121 -16.83 -6.37 4.33
CA GLY A 121 -16.98 -5.05 3.70
C GLY A 121 -15.68 -4.31 3.49
N TYR A 122 -14.54 -5.00 3.42
CA TYR A 122 -13.28 -4.44 2.96
C TYR A 122 -13.12 -4.60 1.45
N SER A 123 -12.53 -3.59 0.80
CA SER A 123 -12.02 -3.67 -0.58
C SER A 123 -10.51 -3.81 -0.54
N TYR A 124 -9.97 -4.92 -1.07
CA TYR A 124 -8.53 -5.13 -1.12
C TYR A 124 -7.95 -4.73 -2.48
N TYR A 125 -6.69 -4.29 -2.49
CA TYR A 125 -6.02 -3.80 -3.70
C TYR A 125 -4.59 -4.33 -3.79
N ASP A 126 -4.28 -4.94 -4.91
CA ASP A 126 -2.92 -5.25 -5.33
C ASP A 126 -2.35 -4.09 -6.18
N TRP A 127 -1.46 -4.38 -7.09
CA TRP A 127 -0.82 -3.42 -7.99
C TRP A 127 -0.60 -4.02 -9.38
N ASN A 128 -0.37 -3.19 -10.37
CA ASN A 128 0.03 -3.64 -11.70
C ASN A 128 1.36 -2.99 -12.17
N VAL A 129 1.95 -2.14 -11.32
CA VAL A 129 3.27 -1.53 -11.51
C VAL A 129 4.05 -1.65 -10.21
N SER A 130 5.22 -2.29 -10.22
CA SER A 130 6.12 -2.35 -9.06
C SER A 130 7.29 -1.40 -9.26
N SER A 131 7.60 -0.63 -8.22
CA SER A 131 8.80 0.22 -8.17
C SER A 131 10.09 -0.60 -8.00
N GLY A 132 9.99 -1.81 -7.41
CA GLY A 132 11.13 -2.63 -7.03
C GLY A 132 11.90 -2.11 -5.82
N ASP A 133 11.35 -1.18 -5.06
CA ASP A 133 12.00 -0.57 -3.89
C ASP A 133 12.13 -1.53 -2.69
N ALA A 134 11.43 -2.67 -2.71
CA ALA A 134 11.54 -3.72 -1.71
C ALA A 134 12.61 -4.79 -2.03
N LEU A 135 13.27 -4.76 -3.22
CA LEU A 135 14.28 -5.76 -3.61
C LEU A 135 15.58 -5.69 -2.79
N SER A 136 15.82 -4.53 -2.16
CA SER A 136 16.91 -4.34 -1.18
C SER A 136 16.49 -3.23 -0.21
N GLU A 137 17.27 -3.01 0.84
CA GLU A 137 16.98 -1.91 1.78
C GLU A 137 16.97 -0.55 1.10
N THR A 138 17.96 -0.29 0.23
CA THR A 138 18.15 1.00 -0.44
C THR A 138 18.52 0.84 -1.91
N PRO A 139 17.61 0.36 -2.79
CA PRO A 139 17.90 0.36 -4.22
C PRO A 139 18.04 1.80 -4.72
N SER A 140 18.81 2.01 -5.80
CA SER A 140 19.06 3.37 -6.29
C SER A 140 17.75 4.06 -6.72
N PHE A 141 17.62 5.36 -6.48
CA PHE A 141 16.44 6.11 -6.87
C PHE A 141 16.17 6.05 -8.39
N THR A 142 17.23 5.99 -9.19
CA THR A 142 17.13 5.83 -10.66
C THR A 142 16.49 4.49 -11.04
N TYR A 143 16.86 3.42 -10.31
CA TYR A 143 16.25 2.10 -10.52
C TYR A 143 14.75 2.12 -10.22
N ILE A 144 14.37 2.68 -9.06
CA ILE A 144 12.98 2.82 -8.61
C ILE A 144 12.17 3.61 -9.66
N ARG A 145 12.64 4.81 -10.02
CA ARG A 145 12.01 5.65 -11.05
C ARG A 145 11.82 4.90 -12.37
N ASN A 146 12.88 4.28 -12.88
CA ASN A 146 12.84 3.62 -14.18
C ASN A 146 11.86 2.45 -14.19
N ASN A 147 11.77 1.66 -13.11
CA ASN A 147 10.80 0.57 -13.00
C ASN A 147 9.37 1.09 -13.06
N VAL A 148 9.05 2.15 -12.32
CA VAL A 148 7.71 2.74 -12.35
C VAL A 148 7.37 3.26 -13.75
N LEU A 149 8.24 4.09 -14.34
CA LEU A 149 7.98 4.68 -15.66
C LEU A 149 7.91 3.63 -16.77
N LYS A 150 8.77 2.60 -16.73
CA LYS A 150 8.70 1.49 -17.68
C LYS A 150 7.43 0.66 -17.47
N GLY A 151 7.07 0.36 -16.23
CA GLY A 151 5.89 -0.43 -15.91
C GLY A 151 4.57 0.26 -16.25
N ALA A 152 4.54 1.59 -16.24
CA ALA A 152 3.35 2.38 -16.57
C ALA A 152 3.18 2.68 -18.08
N ARG A 153 4.25 2.59 -18.89
CA ARG A 153 4.32 3.11 -20.28
C ARG A 153 3.14 2.72 -21.17
N ASP A 154 2.73 1.46 -21.12
CA ASP A 154 1.73 0.91 -22.04
C ASP A 154 0.42 0.57 -21.32
N LYS A 155 0.14 1.26 -20.21
CA LYS A 155 -1.05 1.03 -19.41
C LYS A 155 -1.97 2.25 -19.43
N ASN A 156 -3.27 1.99 -19.60
CA ASN A 156 -4.31 3.03 -19.47
C ASN A 156 -4.55 3.42 -18.00
N SER A 157 -4.25 2.53 -17.07
CA SER A 157 -4.37 2.76 -15.65
C SER A 157 -3.24 2.04 -14.89
N ALA A 158 -2.64 2.72 -13.92
CA ALA A 158 -1.53 2.22 -13.12
C ALA A 158 -1.86 2.31 -11.63
N CYS A 159 -1.68 1.21 -10.92
CA CYS A 159 -1.60 1.15 -9.46
C CYS A 159 -0.16 0.79 -9.09
N VAL A 160 0.56 1.75 -8.52
CA VAL A 160 2.01 1.68 -8.30
C VAL A 160 2.29 1.27 -6.87
N LEU A 161 3.00 0.14 -6.69
CA LEU A 161 3.52 -0.30 -5.40
C LEU A 161 4.84 0.41 -5.10
N MET A 162 4.88 1.10 -3.99
CA MET A 162 6.06 1.67 -3.33
C MET A 162 5.93 1.44 -1.82
N HIS A 163 6.99 1.77 -1.07
CA HIS A 163 6.99 1.65 0.40
C HIS A 163 7.50 2.95 1.03
N ASP A 164 7.00 3.26 2.24
CA ASP A 164 7.36 4.45 3.01
C ASP A 164 7.90 4.15 4.41
N SER A 165 8.32 2.90 4.67
CA SER A 165 9.03 2.56 5.90
C SER A 165 10.37 3.31 6.03
N ASP A 166 10.95 3.34 7.23
CA ASP A 166 12.13 4.18 7.57
C ASP A 166 13.34 4.00 6.63
N THR A 167 13.54 2.80 6.09
CA THR A 167 14.66 2.51 5.19
C THR A 167 14.46 3.04 3.76
N LYS A 168 13.26 3.44 3.36
CA LYS A 168 12.89 3.77 1.97
C LYS A 168 13.19 5.21 1.55
N THR A 169 14.30 5.77 2.01
CA THR A 169 14.73 7.15 1.69
C THR A 169 14.97 7.37 0.18
N THR A 170 15.34 6.31 -0.56
CA THR A 170 15.54 6.38 -2.01
C THR A 170 14.22 6.42 -2.77
N THR A 171 13.15 5.86 -2.23
CA THR A 171 11.78 6.01 -2.75
C THR A 171 11.33 7.47 -2.66
N VAL A 172 11.56 8.11 -1.51
CA VAL A 172 11.30 9.56 -1.32
C VAL A 172 12.05 10.39 -2.38
N LYS A 173 13.35 10.09 -2.61
CA LYS A 173 14.16 10.81 -3.62
C LYS A 173 13.67 10.58 -5.05
N ALA A 174 13.15 9.40 -5.35
CA ALA A 174 12.66 9.07 -6.69
C ALA A 174 11.29 9.70 -7.01
N LEU A 175 10.48 9.95 -5.99
CA LEU A 175 9.07 10.32 -6.14
C LEU A 175 8.82 11.54 -7.03
N PRO A 176 9.56 12.66 -6.93
CA PRO A 176 9.36 13.81 -7.82
C PRO A 176 9.49 13.42 -9.31
N GLU A 177 10.57 12.73 -9.67
CA GLU A 177 10.81 12.32 -11.07
C GLU A 177 9.79 11.27 -11.55
N ILE A 178 9.28 10.42 -10.65
CA ILE A 178 8.17 9.49 -10.94
C ILE A 178 6.91 10.28 -11.29
N ILE A 179 6.51 11.22 -10.45
CA ILE A 179 5.31 12.03 -10.66
C ILE A 179 5.40 12.80 -11.97
N GLU A 180 6.51 13.52 -12.21
CA GLU A 180 6.72 14.28 -13.42
C GLU A 180 6.73 13.40 -14.69
N GLY A 181 7.35 12.22 -14.60
CA GLY A 181 7.38 11.26 -15.70
C GLY A 181 5.99 10.71 -16.03
N LEU A 182 5.20 10.37 -15.02
CA LEU A 182 3.81 9.91 -15.19
C LEU A 182 2.91 11.03 -15.73
N MET A 183 3.06 12.29 -15.25
CA MET A 183 2.35 13.44 -15.80
C MET A 183 2.67 13.65 -17.30
N LYS A 184 3.94 13.53 -17.69
CA LYS A 184 4.36 13.60 -19.10
C LYS A 184 3.78 12.48 -19.98
N MET A 185 3.44 11.34 -19.37
CA MET A 185 2.72 10.24 -20.04
C MET A 185 1.20 10.46 -20.11
N GLY A 186 0.68 11.55 -19.52
CA GLY A 186 -0.75 11.88 -19.51
C GLY A 186 -1.56 11.31 -18.35
N TYR A 187 -0.91 10.77 -17.32
CA TYR A 187 -1.61 10.29 -16.13
C TYR A 187 -2.14 11.43 -15.26
N SER A 188 -3.39 11.32 -14.84
CA SER A 188 -3.95 11.97 -13.64
C SER A 188 -3.79 11.07 -12.42
N PHE A 189 -3.88 11.65 -11.22
CA PHE A 189 -3.66 10.93 -9.95
C PHE A 189 -4.88 11.01 -9.06
N GLU A 190 -5.27 9.86 -8.53
CA GLU A 190 -6.37 9.73 -7.57
C GLU A 190 -5.95 8.82 -6.41
N PRO A 191 -6.46 9.03 -5.20
CA PRO A 191 -6.35 8.06 -4.12
C PRO A 191 -7.31 6.90 -4.38
N ILE A 192 -7.01 5.71 -3.86
CA ILE A 192 -7.92 4.56 -3.93
C ILE A 192 -9.11 4.82 -3.00
N THR A 193 -10.33 4.65 -3.51
CA THR A 193 -11.57 4.59 -2.71
C THR A 193 -12.13 3.18 -2.72
N PRO A 194 -13.06 2.82 -1.82
CA PRO A 194 -13.66 1.48 -1.83
C PRO A 194 -14.34 1.10 -3.15
N GLU A 195 -14.75 2.10 -3.95
CA GLU A 195 -15.42 1.95 -5.24
C GLU A 195 -14.44 1.99 -6.43
N ALA A 196 -13.15 2.23 -6.18
CA ALA A 196 -12.16 2.27 -7.25
C ALA A 196 -12.06 0.92 -7.97
N TYR A 197 -11.64 0.95 -9.24
CA TYR A 197 -11.39 -0.29 -9.97
C TYR A 197 -10.39 -1.17 -9.24
N GLY A 198 -10.79 -2.42 -8.95
CA GLY A 198 -9.98 -3.38 -8.18
C GLY A 198 -8.79 -3.89 -9.00
N TYR A 199 -7.59 -3.67 -8.50
CA TYR A 199 -6.39 -4.33 -8.99
C TYR A 199 -6.18 -5.60 -8.18
N HIS A 200 -6.66 -6.73 -8.68
CA HIS A 200 -6.52 -8.03 -8.02
C HIS A 200 -5.56 -8.90 -8.80
N HIS A 201 -4.58 -9.47 -8.14
CA HIS A 201 -3.75 -10.53 -8.69
C HIS A 201 -4.52 -11.86 -8.69
N ASN A 202 -4.09 -12.80 -9.53
CA ASN A 202 -4.59 -14.17 -9.43
C ASN A 202 -4.10 -14.79 -8.12
N THR A 203 -5.03 -15.21 -7.28
CA THR A 203 -4.72 -15.88 -6.03
C THR A 203 -4.07 -17.23 -6.29
N LEU A 204 -2.86 -17.46 -5.76
CA LEU A 204 -2.05 -18.66 -6.00
C LEU A 204 -2.05 -19.65 -4.82
N ASN A 205 -2.69 -19.32 -3.70
CA ASN A 205 -2.73 -20.11 -2.48
C ASN A 205 -4.10 -20.08 -1.81
#